data_c0cae014d3409aaba6a13eeedfcecc95
#
_entry.id   c0cae014d3409aaba6a13eeedfcecc95
#
_cell.length_a   1.000
_cell.length_b   1.000
_cell.length_c   1.000
_cell.angle_alpha   90.00
_cell.angle_beta   90.00
_cell.angle_gamma   90.00
#
_symmetry.space_group_name_H-M   'P 1'
#
loop_
_entity.id
_entity.type
_entity.pdbx_description
1 polymer ?
#
loop_
_entity_poly.entity_id
_entity_poly.type
_entity_poly.pdbx_seq_one_letter_code
_entity_poly.pdbx_strand_id
1 'polypeptide(L)'
;DLDAYIQDALDAIEYAIGPETSKWGALRVKNGHPKPFPLKYIEIGNEDFGSVYWERYEKIYQALHRQYPDLIYIANSIIGKENDDKRIDIAKFVNPKNVKVFDEHHYQPVEWACKQHYRFDNYERGIADLFVGELGIDGKYPYNLLASGAVRMSLERNGDLNPLLAERPVMRHWDFSEHRQLHSMLINGVDCSIRTSFYYLSKMFRDHTF
;
A
#
# COMPACT_ATOMS: atom_id res chain seq x y z
N ASP A 1 12.14 17.51 -14.25
CA ASP A 1 13.15 17.75 -13.21
C ASP A 1 12.77 16.95 -11.96
N LEU A 2 13.63 16.01 -11.54
CA LEU A 2 13.35 15.14 -10.40
C LEU A 2 13.54 15.87 -9.05
N ASP A 3 14.34 16.93 -9.04
CA ASP A 3 14.69 17.67 -7.82
C ASP A 3 13.47 18.34 -7.17
N ALA A 4 12.52 18.80 -7.99
CA ALA A 4 11.27 19.37 -7.48
C ALA A 4 10.44 18.33 -6.72
N TYR A 5 10.31 17.11 -7.26
CA TYR A 5 9.60 16.03 -6.58
C TYR A 5 10.31 15.56 -5.31
N ILE A 6 11.63 15.54 -5.31
CA ILE A 6 12.42 15.23 -4.11
C ILE A 6 12.18 16.29 -3.04
N GLN A 7 12.17 17.57 -3.41
CA GLN A 7 11.92 18.65 -2.46
C GLN A 7 10.48 18.57 -1.90
N ASP A 8 9.49 18.32 -2.74
CA ASP A 8 8.10 18.13 -2.28
C ASP A 8 7.97 16.98 -1.30
N ALA A 9 8.66 15.86 -1.56
CA ALA A 9 8.68 14.72 -0.64
C ALA A 9 9.36 15.07 0.70
N LEU A 10 10.48 15.78 0.68
CA LEU A 10 11.18 16.26 1.88
C LEU A 10 10.29 17.21 2.70
N ASP A 11 9.62 18.14 2.02
CA ASP A 11 8.69 19.08 2.64
C ASP A 11 7.49 18.36 3.31
N ALA A 12 6.96 17.34 2.64
CA ALA A 12 5.87 16.50 3.19
C ALA A 12 6.32 15.70 4.43
N ILE A 13 7.52 15.12 4.39
CA ILE A 13 8.09 14.41 5.54
C ILE A 13 8.33 15.38 6.69
N GLU A 14 8.91 16.56 6.43
CA GLU A 14 9.12 17.60 7.44
C GLU A 14 7.78 18.06 8.04
N TYR A 15 6.73 18.22 7.23
CA TYR A 15 5.41 18.51 7.74
C TYR A 15 4.94 17.41 8.70
N ALA A 16 5.13 16.15 8.34
CA ALA A 16 4.66 15.03 9.16
C ALA A 16 5.43 14.88 10.48
N ILE A 17 6.76 14.92 10.45
CA ILE A 17 7.60 14.56 11.59
C ILE A 17 8.63 15.62 12.00
N GLY A 18 8.76 16.71 11.26
CA GLY A 18 9.70 17.79 11.58
C GLY A 18 9.37 18.48 12.92
N PRO A 19 10.37 19.09 13.55
CA PRO A 19 10.18 19.84 14.79
C PRO A 19 9.27 21.05 14.56
N GLU A 20 8.59 21.49 15.62
CA GLU A 20 7.69 22.67 15.56
C GLU A 20 8.39 23.98 15.16
N THR A 21 9.71 24.02 15.28
CA THR A 21 10.55 25.16 14.89
C THR A 21 10.93 25.16 13.43
N SER A 22 10.71 24.06 12.70
CA SER A 22 10.95 23.98 11.26
C SER A 22 9.82 24.61 10.46
N LYS A 23 10.07 24.94 9.19
CA LYS A 23 9.06 25.58 8.32
C LYS A 23 7.74 24.79 8.27
N TRP A 24 7.82 23.53 7.95
CA TRP A 24 6.64 22.69 7.74
C TRP A 24 6.11 22.10 9.05
N GLY A 25 6.98 21.84 10.02
CA GLY A 25 6.56 21.48 11.37
C GLY A 25 5.75 22.59 12.05
N ALA A 26 6.14 23.87 11.88
CA ALA A 26 5.37 25.02 12.35
C ALA A 26 3.99 25.09 11.68
N LEU A 27 3.90 24.79 10.39
CA LEU A 27 2.61 24.72 9.68
C LEU A 27 1.72 23.59 10.22
N ARG A 28 2.29 22.41 10.51
CA ARG A 28 1.55 21.32 11.17
C ARG A 28 0.94 21.79 12.49
N VAL A 29 1.73 22.46 13.34
CA VAL A 29 1.27 23.03 14.61
C VAL A 29 0.14 24.03 14.40
N LYS A 30 0.31 24.95 13.45
CA LYS A 30 -0.73 25.94 13.09
C LYS A 30 -2.03 25.26 12.64
N ASN A 31 -1.94 24.11 11.99
CA ASN A 31 -3.08 23.32 11.55
C ASN A 31 -3.70 22.47 12.69
N GLY A 32 -3.28 22.65 13.94
CA GLY A 32 -3.85 21.99 15.10
C GLY A 32 -3.19 20.68 15.52
N HIS A 33 -2.05 20.32 14.90
CA HIS A 33 -1.33 19.07 15.17
C HIS A 33 0.07 19.34 15.75
N PRO A 34 0.19 19.71 17.05
CA PRO A 34 1.49 20.07 17.64
C PRO A 34 2.47 18.88 17.69
N LYS A 35 1.98 17.67 17.90
CA LYS A 35 2.83 16.48 17.94
C LYS A 35 3.11 15.97 16.52
N PRO A 36 4.33 15.44 16.26
CA PRO A 36 4.62 14.71 15.02
C PRO A 36 3.65 13.55 14.80
N PHE A 37 3.33 13.27 13.52
CA PHE A 37 2.60 12.07 13.15
C PHE A 37 3.50 10.84 13.25
N PRO A 38 2.95 9.64 13.51
CA PRO A 38 3.74 8.40 13.61
C PRO A 38 4.11 7.87 12.21
N LEU A 39 4.76 8.70 11.39
CA LEU A 39 5.22 8.32 10.06
C LEU A 39 6.33 7.28 10.16
N LYS A 40 6.17 6.16 9.49
CA LYS A 40 7.13 5.06 9.48
C LYS A 40 7.51 4.62 8.07
N TYR A 41 6.58 4.69 7.13
CA TYR A 41 6.74 4.19 5.78
C TYR A 41 6.58 5.31 4.75
N ILE A 42 7.41 5.28 3.72
CA ILE A 42 7.32 6.17 2.55
C ILE A 42 7.38 5.28 1.31
N GLU A 43 6.35 5.33 0.51
CA GLU A 43 6.36 4.70 -0.79
C GLU A 43 6.91 5.66 -1.86
N ILE A 44 7.81 5.15 -2.69
CA ILE A 44 8.41 5.91 -3.79
C ILE A 44 7.85 5.37 -5.12
N GLY A 45 6.95 6.13 -5.72
CA GLY A 45 6.23 5.77 -6.93
C GLY A 45 4.86 5.16 -6.64
N ASN A 46 4.11 4.90 -7.70
CA ASN A 46 2.85 4.16 -7.70
C ASN A 46 2.66 3.52 -9.06
N GLU A 47 2.48 2.21 -9.10
CA GLU A 47 2.28 1.45 -10.34
C GLU A 47 3.34 1.76 -11.41
N ASP A 48 4.56 2.02 -11.00
CA ASP A 48 5.70 2.30 -11.88
C ASP A 48 6.72 1.16 -11.81
N PHE A 49 7.38 0.87 -12.92
CA PHE A 49 8.29 -0.25 -13.05
C PHE A 49 9.29 -0.06 -14.21
N GLY A 50 10.23 -0.99 -14.33
CA GLY A 50 11.26 -0.94 -15.37
C GLY A 50 12.48 -0.11 -14.98
N SER A 51 13.47 -0.05 -15.88
CA SER A 51 14.77 0.57 -15.59
C SER A 51 14.66 2.05 -15.22
N VAL A 52 13.78 2.79 -15.88
CA VAL A 52 13.58 4.22 -15.63
C VAL A 52 13.02 4.46 -14.21
N TYR A 53 12.10 3.60 -13.77
CA TYR A 53 11.60 3.66 -12.39
C TYR A 53 12.74 3.44 -11.38
N TRP A 54 13.55 2.40 -11.57
CA TRP A 54 14.64 2.09 -10.65
C TRP A 54 15.71 3.18 -10.58
N GLU A 55 16.04 3.83 -11.70
CA GLU A 55 16.93 4.99 -11.71
C GLU A 55 16.37 6.18 -10.91
N ARG A 56 15.06 6.43 -11.02
CA ARG A 56 14.37 7.48 -10.25
C ARG A 56 14.27 7.10 -8.78
N TYR A 57 13.86 5.87 -8.49
CA TYR A 57 13.77 5.35 -7.14
C TYR A 57 15.07 5.55 -6.38
N GLU A 58 16.19 5.12 -6.95
CA GLU A 58 17.51 5.23 -6.31
C GLU A 58 17.86 6.69 -5.97
N LYS A 59 17.62 7.62 -6.89
CA LYS A 59 17.90 9.06 -6.66
C LYS A 59 17.03 9.64 -5.56
N ILE A 60 15.72 9.34 -5.58
CA ILE A 60 14.78 9.80 -4.56
C ILE A 60 15.16 9.17 -3.21
N TYR A 61 15.35 7.85 -3.16
CA TYR A 61 15.74 7.12 -1.97
C TYR A 61 16.98 7.72 -1.31
N GLN A 62 18.05 7.93 -2.08
CA GLN A 62 19.29 8.49 -1.55
C GLN A 62 19.11 9.88 -0.95
N ALA A 63 18.30 10.72 -1.59
CA ALA A 63 18.01 12.06 -1.11
C ALA A 63 17.20 12.05 0.21
N LEU A 64 16.13 11.24 0.26
CA LEU A 64 15.27 11.14 1.44
C LEU A 64 15.97 10.42 2.59
N HIS A 65 16.63 9.29 2.32
CA HIS A 65 17.31 8.49 3.34
C HIS A 65 18.47 9.23 4.02
N ARG A 66 19.13 10.15 3.31
CA ARG A 66 20.18 11.00 3.91
C ARG A 66 19.66 11.85 5.06
N GLN A 67 18.42 12.33 4.96
CA GLN A 67 17.81 13.18 5.99
C GLN A 67 16.96 12.39 6.98
N TYR A 68 16.37 11.28 6.55
CA TYR A 68 15.44 10.47 7.32
C TYR A 68 15.80 8.98 7.25
N PRO A 69 16.94 8.58 7.81
CA PRO A 69 17.46 7.21 7.69
C PRO A 69 16.63 6.16 8.43
N ASP A 70 15.80 6.58 9.38
CA ASP A 70 14.96 5.68 10.19
C ASP A 70 13.64 5.32 9.53
N LEU A 71 13.25 6.02 8.43
CA LEU A 71 12.07 5.68 7.68
C LEU A 71 12.29 4.44 6.81
N ILE A 72 11.23 3.68 6.63
CA ILE A 72 11.20 2.51 5.75
C ILE A 72 10.66 2.95 4.39
N TYR A 73 11.46 2.71 3.34
CA TYR A 73 11.11 3.08 1.97
C TYR A 73 10.57 1.87 1.23
N ILE A 74 9.37 2.04 0.66
CA ILE A 74 8.67 1.02 -0.12
C ILE A 74 8.94 1.26 -1.61
N ALA A 75 9.18 0.19 -2.34
CA ALA A 75 9.33 0.23 -3.80
C ALA A 75 8.23 -0.59 -4.48
N ASN A 76 7.82 -0.15 -5.67
CA ASN A 76 6.87 -0.92 -6.47
C ASN A 76 7.53 -2.18 -7.06
N SER A 77 6.80 -3.29 -7.12
CA SER A 77 7.32 -4.54 -7.67
C SER A 77 6.44 -5.15 -8.74
N ILE A 78 5.15 -5.37 -8.47
CA ILE A 78 4.27 -6.13 -9.33
C ILE A 78 2.94 -5.40 -9.49
N ILE A 79 2.49 -5.32 -10.75
CA ILE A 79 1.16 -4.80 -11.09
C ILE A 79 0.47 -5.83 -11.99
N GLY A 80 -0.69 -6.34 -11.53
CA GLY A 80 -1.61 -7.12 -12.33
C GLY A 80 -1.15 -8.53 -12.70
N LYS A 81 -1.86 -9.12 -13.67
CA LYS A 81 -1.87 -10.56 -13.98
C LYS A 81 -0.56 -11.12 -14.56
N GLU A 82 0.27 -10.29 -15.17
CA GLU A 82 1.35 -10.76 -16.03
C GLU A 82 2.68 -11.02 -15.29
N ASN A 83 2.78 -10.61 -14.04
CA ASN A 83 4.04 -10.63 -13.30
C ASN A 83 4.01 -11.47 -12.03
N ASP A 84 3.02 -12.35 -11.89
CA ASP A 84 2.82 -13.15 -10.68
C ASP A 84 4.05 -13.96 -10.23
N ASP A 85 4.90 -14.38 -11.19
CA ASP A 85 6.07 -15.23 -10.90
C ASP A 85 7.40 -14.44 -10.81
N LYS A 86 7.38 -13.11 -11.00
CA LYS A 86 8.60 -12.30 -11.16
C LYS A 86 9.07 -11.55 -9.91
N ARG A 87 8.32 -11.61 -8.80
CA ARG A 87 8.69 -10.88 -7.58
C ARG A 87 10.11 -11.21 -7.08
N ILE A 88 10.46 -12.47 -7.07
CA ILE A 88 11.78 -12.94 -6.61
C ILE A 88 12.90 -12.40 -7.51
N ASP A 89 12.66 -12.33 -8.80
CA ASP A 89 13.64 -11.80 -9.76
C ASP A 89 13.83 -10.29 -9.59
N ILE A 90 12.75 -9.55 -9.35
CA ILE A 90 12.82 -8.10 -9.07
C ILE A 90 13.59 -7.86 -7.76
N ALA A 91 13.28 -8.59 -6.71
CA ALA A 91 13.97 -8.47 -5.43
C ALA A 91 15.46 -8.80 -5.50
N LYS A 92 15.88 -9.66 -6.42
CA LYS A 92 17.30 -9.94 -6.70
C LYS A 92 18.00 -8.83 -7.50
N PHE A 93 17.26 -8.15 -8.35
CA PHE A 93 17.77 -7.05 -9.19
C PHE A 93 18.02 -5.77 -8.40
N VAL A 94 17.18 -5.50 -7.42
CA VAL A 94 17.27 -4.31 -6.57
C VAL A 94 18.20 -4.63 -5.42
N ASN A 95 19.18 -3.79 -5.18
CA ASN A 95 20.09 -3.95 -4.04
C ASN A 95 19.28 -4.17 -2.76
N PRO A 96 19.27 -5.38 -2.17
CA PRO A 96 18.41 -5.70 -1.01
C PRO A 96 18.68 -4.84 0.22
N LYS A 97 19.80 -4.11 0.24
CA LYS A 97 20.14 -3.18 1.32
C LYS A 97 19.30 -1.91 1.31
N ASN A 98 18.76 -1.54 0.16
CA ASN A 98 18.00 -0.29 0.00
C ASN A 98 16.49 -0.53 0.04
N VAL A 99 16.00 -1.66 -0.45
CA VAL A 99 14.57 -1.96 -0.47
C VAL A 99 14.23 -2.95 0.64
N LYS A 100 13.49 -2.49 1.62
CA LYS A 100 13.02 -3.31 2.74
C LYS A 100 11.60 -3.82 2.56
N VAL A 101 10.80 -3.12 1.77
CA VAL A 101 9.39 -3.47 1.52
C VAL A 101 9.08 -3.28 0.05
N PHE A 102 8.45 -4.27 -0.55
CA PHE A 102 7.91 -4.17 -1.91
C PHE A 102 6.40 -4.06 -1.88
N ASP A 103 5.88 -3.15 -2.71
CA ASP A 103 4.45 -3.02 -2.96
C ASP A 103 4.00 -3.91 -4.12
N GLU A 104 2.92 -4.65 -3.90
CA GLU A 104 2.23 -5.46 -4.90
C GLU A 104 0.76 -5.04 -5.00
N HIS A 105 0.28 -4.85 -6.23
CA HIS A 105 -1.11 -4.57 -6.52
C HIS A 105 -1.80 -5.78 -7.14
N HIS A 106 -2.93 -6.17 -6.59
CA HIS A 106 -3.70 -7.34 -7.04
C HIS A 106 -5.13 -6.95 -7.39
N TYR A 107 -5.41 -6.80 -8.68
CA TYR A 107 -6.75 -6.66 -9.26
C TYR A 107 -7.11 -7.95 -9.97
N GLN A 108 -7.70 -8.88 -9.26
CA GLN A 108 -7.80 -10.26 -9.71
C GLN A 108 -9.24 -10.79 -9.62
N PRO A 109 -9.63 -11.75 -10.49
CA PRO A 109 -10.93 -12.38 -10.40
C PRO A 109 -11.04 -13.33 -9.19
N VAL A 110 -12.30 -13.65 -8.82
CA VAL A 110 -12.61 -14.59 -7.72
C VAL A 110 -11.86 -15.90 -7.85
N GLU A 111 -11.77 -16.45 -9.07
CA GLU A 111 -11.11 -17.74 -9.35
C GLU A 111 -9.61 -17.69 -9.02
N TRP A 112 -8.97 -16.55 -9.26
CA TRP A 112 -7.58 -16.35 -8.88
C TRP A 112 -7.42 -16.37 -7.35
N ALA A 113 -8.23 -15.59 -6.65
CA ALA A 113 -8.18 -15.53 -5.18
C ALA A 113 -8.39 -16.92 -4.54
N CYS A 114 -9.33 -17.70 -5.06
CA CYS A 114 -9.56 -19.07 -4.59
C CYS A 114 -8.38 -20.02 -4.83
N LYS A 115 -7.65 -19.84 -5.94
CA LYS A 115 -6.48 -20.68 -6.27
C LYS A 115 -5.20 -20.23 -5.57
N GLN A 116 -5.08 -18.94 -5.26
CA GLN A 116 -3.86 -18.31 -4.78
C GLN A 116 -3.86 -18.05 -3.26
N HIS A 117 -4.75 -18.67 -2.51
CA HIS A 117 -4.83 -18.46 -1.05
C HIS A 117 -3.61 -18.98 -0.25
N TYR A 118 -2.70 -19.70 -0.89
CA TYR A 118 -1.39 -20.08 -0.34
C TYR A 118 -0.22 -19.35 -0.99
N ARG A 119 -0.48 -18.34 -1.83
CA ARG A 119 0.54 -17.64 -2.62
C ARG A 119 1.71 -17.15 -1.76
N PHE A 120 1.39 -16.44 -0.68
CA PHE A 120 2.39 -15.80 0.15
C PHE A 120 3.19 -16.76 1.03
N ASP A 121 2.71 -17.99 1.21
CA ASP A 121 3.42 -19.03 1.95
C ASP A 121 4.76 -19.41 1.28
N ASN A 122 4.83 -19.25 -0.04
CA ASN A 122 6.00 -19.61 -0.85
C ASN A 122 6.97 -18.45 -1.06
N TYR A 123 6.67 -17.26 -0.53
CA TYR A 123 7.57 -16.12 -0.66
C TYR A 123 8.81 -16.30 0.22
N GLU A 124 9.99 -16.09 -0.37
CA GLU A 124 11.26 -16.20 0.35
C GLU A 124 11.36 -15.10 1.40
N ARG A 125 11.61 -15.50 2.65
CA ARG A 125 11.82 -14.58 3.78
C ARG A 125 13.23 -14.01 3.75
N GLY A 126 13.39 -12.79 4.28
CA GLY A 126 14.70 -12.16 4.43
C GLY A 126 15.21 -11.43 3.17
N ILE A 127 14.47 -11.44 2.06
CA ILE A 127 14.76 -10.60 0.90
C ILE A 127 14.19 -9.19 1.12
N ALA A 128 12.87 -9.10 1.28
CA ALA A 128 12.14 -7.89 1.62
C ALA A 128 10.74 -8.27 2.12
N ASP A 129 10.17 -7.40 2.93
CA ASP A 129 8.78 -7.53 3.37
C ASP A 129 7.82 -7.17 2.24
N LEU A 130 6.56 -7.53 2.41
CA LEU A 130 5.49 -7.30 1.45
C LEU A 130 4.54 -6.21 1.96
N PHE A 131 4.23 -5.26 1.11
CA PHE A 131 3.05 -4.42 1.21
C PHE A 131 2.10 -4.81 0.08
N VAL A 132 0.86 -5.16 0.38
CA VAL A 132 -0.18 -5.23 -0.64
C VAL A 132 -0.91 -3.90 -0.63
N GLY A 133 -0.43 -2.97 -1.46
CA GLY A 133 -0.86 -1.57 -1.47
C GLY A 133 -2.22 -1.37 -2.12
N GLU A 134 -2.57 -2.25 -3.06
CA GLU A 134 -3.90 -2.25 -3.66
C GLU A 134 -4.42 -3.67 -3.84
N LEU A 135 -5.47 -4.01 -3.11
CA LEU A 135 -6.18 -5.28 -3.25
C LEU A 135 -7.61 -5.04 -3.70
N GLY A 136 -7.97 -5.58 -4.87
CA GLY A 136 -9.33 -5.59 -5.36
C GLY A 136 -9.65 -6.93 -6.01
N ILE A 137 -10.70 -7.61 -5.53
CA ILE A 137 -11.17 -8.86 -6.13
C ILE A 137 -12.41 -8.61 -6.96
N ASP A 138 -12.25 -8.71 -8.27
CA ASP A 138 -13.32 -8.53 -9.24
C ASP A 138 -14.24 -9.74 -9.28
N GLY A 139 -15.55 -9.48 -9.29
CA GLY A 139 -16.54 -10.53 -9.38
C GLY A 139 -17.90 -10.13 -8.85
N LYS A 140 -18.84 -11.07 -8.93
CA LYS A 140 -20.21 -10.84 -8.42
C LYS A 140 -20.24 -11.01 -6.89
N TYR A 141 -20.97 -10.11 -6.24
CA TYR A 141 -21.32 -10.27 -4.83
C TYR A 141 -22.23 -11.51 -4.65
N PRO A 142 -22.04 -12.34 -3.61
CA PRO A 142 -21.08 -12.19 -2.50
C PRO A 142 -19.72 -12.89 -2.74
N TYR A 143 -19.48 -13.46 -3.91
CA TYR A 143 -18.27 -14.27 -4.16
C TYR A 143 -16.99 -13.45 -4.06
N ASN A 144 -16.98 -12.22 -4.57
CA ASN A 144 -15.83 -11.33 -4.44
C ASN A 144 -15.51 -10.96 -2.99
N LEU A 145 -16.54 -10.82 -2.13
CA LEU A 145 -16.37 -10.60 -0.69
C LEU A 145 -15.68 -11.79 -0.02
N LEU A 146 -16.16 -13.01 -0.29
CA LEU A 146 -15.58 -14.24 0.28
C LEU A 146 -14.15 -14.46 -0.21
N ALA A 147 -13.92 -14.19 -1.49
CA ALA A 147 -12.59 -14.31 -2.09
C ALA A 147 -11.60 -13.29 -1.52
N SER A 148 -12.03 -12.04 -1.27
CA SER A 148 -11.22 -11.05 -0.55
C SER A 148 -10.87 -11.54 0.86
N GLY A 149 -11.82 -12.17 1.56
CA GLY A 149 -11.57 -12.81 2.87
C GLY A 149 -10.51 -13.91 2.80
N ALA A 150 -10.54 -14.75 1.75
CA ALA A 150 -9.55 -15.81 1.56
C ALA A 150 -8.13 -15.25 1.35
N VAL A 151 -7.98 -14.19 0.56
CA VAL A 151 -6.68 -13.51 0.38
C VAL A 151 -6.20 -12.89 1.68
N ARG A 152 -7.08 -12.22 2.43
CA ARG A 152 -6.73 -11.65 3.74
C ARG A 152 -6.25 -12.71 4.73
N MET A 153 -6.91 -13.86 4.81
CA MET A 153 -6.45 -14.98 5.65
C MET A 153 -5.04 -15.44 5.27
N SER A 154 -4.73 -15.44 3.97
CA SER A 154 -3.37 -15.74 3.50
C SER A 154 -2.36 -14.69 3.96
N LEU A 155 -2.71 -13.40 3.89
CA LEU A 155 -1.84 -12.32 4.34
C LEU A 155 -1.63 -12.34 5.86
N GLU A 156 -2.68 -12.59 6.66
CA GLU A 156 -2.55 -12.72 8.11
C GLU A 156 -1.67 -13.91 8.51
N ARG A 157 -1.86 -15.07 7.86
CA ARG A 157 -1.01 -16.26 8.09
C ARG A 157 0.46 -15.97 7.80
N ASN A 158 0.76 -15.01 6.94
CA ASN A 158 2.09 -14.55 6.55
C ASN A 158 2.41 -13.15 7.12
N GLY A 159 1.93 -12.84 8.33
CA GLY A 159 2.14 -11.55 8.97
C GLY A 159 3.61 -11.22 9.26
N ASP A 160 4.47 -12.23 9.31
CA ASP A 160 5.93 -12.08 9.38
C ASP A 160 6.53 -11.46 8.11
N LEU A 161 5.87 -11.65 6.97
CA LEU A 161 6.25 -11.10 5.67
C LEU A 161 5.48 -9.82 5.31
N ASN A 162 4.22 -9.73 5.75
CA ASN A 162 3.27 -8.72 5.30
C ASN A 162 2.87 -7.75 6.42
N PRO A 163 3.63 -6.67 6.64
CA PRO A 163 3.35 -5.69 7.68
C PRO A 163 2.16 -4.77 7.35
N LEU A 164 1.79 -4.65 6.07
CA LEU A 164 0.80 -3.66 5.60
C LEU A 164 -0.11 -4.25 4.53
N LEU A 165 -1.39 -3.89 4.62
CA LEU A 165 -2.42 -4.17 3.61
C LEU A 165 -3.29 -2.94 3.40
N ALA A 166 -3.52 -2.55 2.14
CA ALA A 166 -4.54 -1.58 1.76
C ALA A 166 -5.49 -2.18 0.73
N GLU A 167 -6.78 -2.03 0.98
CA GLU A 167 -7.81 -2.43 0.02
C GLU A 167 -8.35 -1.22 -0.73
N ARG A 168 -8.72 -1.43 -1.97
CA ARG A 168 -9.24 -0.40 -2.86
C ARG A 168 -10.59 -0.83 -3.46
N PRO A 169 -11.54 0.12 -3.57
CA PRO A 169 -11.55 1.45 -2.97
C PRO A 169 -12.08 1.43 -1.54
N VAL A 170 -11.57 2.30 -0.68
CA VAL A 170 -12.12 2.46 0.68
C VAL A 170 -13.47 3.17 0.64
N MET A 171 -13.55 4.25 -0.11
CA MET A 171 -14.74 5.09 -0.22
C MET A 171 -15.17 5.27 -1.68
N ARG A 172 -16.48 5.36 -1.87
CA ARG A 172 -17.09 5.60 -3.17
C ARG A 172 -18.30 6.50 -3.05
N HIS A 173 -18.49 7.39 -4.01
CA HIS A 173 -19.75 8.13 -4.14
C HIS A 173 -20.83 7.25 -4.76
N TRP A 174 -22.05 7.34 -4.28
CA TRP A 174 -23.14 6.45 -4.69
C TRP A 174 -23.56 6.63 -6.16
N ASP A 175 -23.39 7.85 -6.72
CA ASP A 175 -23.70 8.15 -8.14
C ASP A 175 -22.64 7.62 -9.12
N PHE A 176 -21.58 7.01 -8.63
CA PHE A 176 -20.51 6.53 -9.48
C PHE A 176 -20.96 5.25 -10.20
N SER A 177 -21.18 5.34 -11.52
CA SER A 177 -21.86 4.31 -12.32
C SER A 177 -20.97 3.14 -12.77
N GLU A 178 -19.69 3.15 -12.46
CA GLU A 178 -18.83 2.03 -12.84
C GLU A 178 -19.11 0.79 -11.99
N HIS A 179 -19.72 -0.20 -12.63
CA HIS A 179 -20.09 -1.49 -12.02
C HIS A 179 -18.93 -2.29 -11.41
N ARG A 180 -17.68 -1.94 -11.71
CA ARG A 180 -16.48 -2.66 -11.27
C ARG A 180 -16.09 -2.44 -9.81
N GLN A 181 -16.71 -1.50 -9.11
CA GLN A 181 -16.27 -1.10 -7.77
C GLN A 181 -17.31 -1.35 -6.67
N LEU A 182 -18.08 -2.41 -6.77
CA LEU A 182 -19.04 -2.80 -5.73
C LEU A 182 -18.37 -3.27 -4.41
N HIS A 183 -17.05 -3.33 -4.37
CA HIS A 183 -16.26 -3.78 -3.23
C HIS A 183 -15.74 -2.65 -2.33
N SER A 184 -16.23 -1.41 -2.49
CA SER A 184 -15.87 -0.32 -1.57
C SER A 184 -16.36 -0.59 -0.16
N MET A 185 -15.58 -0.18 0.83
CA MET A 185 -15.96 -0.32 2.25
C MET A 185 -17.09 0.63 2.62
N LEU A 186 -17.05 1.86 2.09
CA LEU A 186 -18.04 2.89 2.34
C LEU A 186 -18.64 3.39 1.03
N ILE A 187 -19.95 3.59 1.02
CA ILE A 187 -20.65 4.29 -0.04
C ILE A 187 -21.17 5.59 0.54
N ASN A 188 -20.72 6.71 -0.01
CA ASN A 188 -21.07 8.04 0.45
C ASN A 188 -22.12 8.65 -0.47
N GLY A 189 -23.24 9.09 0.10
CA GLY A 189 -24.20 9.99 -0.51
C GLY A 189 -23.93 11.44 -0.09
N VAL A 190 -24.88 12.33 -0.42
CA VAL A 190 -24.79 13.74 -0.06
C VAL A 190 -24.86 13.91 1.47
N ASP A 191 -25.76 13.20 2.12
CA ASP A 191 -26.07 13.36 3.55
C ASP A 191 -25.82 12.10 4.38
N CYS A 192 -25.26 11.05 3.80
CA CYS A 192 -25.08 9.78 4.50
C CYS A 192 -23.86 9.01 4.01
N SER A 193 -23.36 8.13 4.88
CA SER A 193 -22.37 7.10 4.56
C SER A 193 -22.93 5.73 4.91
N ILE A 194 -22.87 4.81 3.97
CA ILE A 194 -23.32 3.43 4.15
C ILE A 194 -22.11 2.51 4.28
N ARG A 195 -22.06 1.74 5.35
CA ARG A 195 -21.07 0.67 5.53
C ARG A 195 -21.50 -0.54 4.73
N THR A 196 -20.63 -1.03 3.85
CA THR A 196 -20.87 -2.22 3.05
C THR A 196 -20.45 -3.49 3.79
N SER A 197 -20.68 -4.65 3.18
CA SER A 197 -20.19 -5.92 3.68
C SER A 197 -18.65 -5.97 3.72
N PHE A 198 -17.96 -5.28 2.82
CA PHE A 198 -16.49 -5.16 2.82
C PHE A 198 -15.98 -4.39 4.04
N TYR A 199 -16.71 -3.37 4.49
CA TYR A 199 -16.40 -2.69 5.75
C TYR A 199 -16.45 -3.68 6.92
N TYR A 200 -17.50 -4.49 7.00
CA TYR A 200 -17.66 -5.45 8.09
C TYR A 200 -16.64 -6.59 8.01
N LEU A 201 -16.29 -7.03 6.81
CA LEU A 201 -15.19 -7.98 6.61
C LEU A 201 -13.89 -7.40 7.17
N SER A 202 -13.52 -6.18 6.76
CA SER A 202 -12.30 -5.52 7.23
C SER A 202 -12.31 -5.28 8.74
N LYS A 203 -13.47 -4.91 9.29
CA LYS A 203 -13.65 -4.75 10.74
C LYS A 203 -13.44 -6.06 11.48
N MET A 204 -13.97 -7.18 10.95
CA MET A 204 -13.83 -8.50 11.57
C MET A 204 -12.35 -8.91 11.64
N PHE A 205 -11.59 -8.75 10.56
CA PHE A 205 -10.16 -9.03 10.56
C PHE A 205 -9.40 -8.13 11.54
N ARG A 206 -9.65 -6.82 11.54
CA ARG A 206 -9.01 -5.89 12.48
C ARG A 206 -9.28 -6.22 13.94
N ASP A 207 -10.50 -6.61 14.27
CA ASP A 207 -10.93 -6.84 15.66
C ASP A 207 -10.52 -8.25 16.18
N HIS A 208 -10.07 -9.13 15.29
CA HIS A 208 -9.72 -10.53 15.58
C HIS A 208 -8.35 -10.95 15.02
N THR A 209 -7.42 -10.01 14.90
CA THR A 209 -6.02 -10.33 14.58
C THR A 209 -5.39 -11.13 15.72
N PHE A 210 -4.69 -12.20 15.36
CA PHE A 210 -3.99 -13.10 16.28
C PHE A 210 -2.54 -12.70 16.47
#